data_4bc84b149a390a9495acac87646567f5
#
_entry.id   4bc84b149a390a9495acac87646567f5
#
_cell.length_a   1.000
_cell.length_b   1.000
_cell.length_c   1.000
_cell.angle_alpha   90.00
_cell.angle_beta   90.00
_cell.angle_gamma   90.00
#
_symmetry.space_group_name_H-M   'P 1'
#
loop_
_entity.id
_entity.type
_entity.pdbx_description
1 polymer ?
#
loop_
_entity_poly.entity_id
_entity_poly.type
_entity_poly.pdbx_seq_one_letter_code
_entity_poly.pdbx_strand_id
1 'polypeptide(L)'
;MDLRRITDFDAPELNVYARLTENQLLNRADPQNALFVAESSLVIGRALDAGCAPVSFLMETKHVTGKGAALLARCPGVPVYAAEEDVLTNLTGFHLTRGMLCAMRRPPLADPAAVLRGATRVAVLENVMNPTNLGAIFRSAAALGMDAVLLTSAGSDPLYRRAIRVSMGTVFQVPWAYVPEDWPALLRAQGFRTAAMALRDDSVRLDDPRLTQAEKLAVVMGTEGDGLADATIAACDFTVRIPMHHGVDSLNVAAASAVAFYQLGRRA
;
A
#
# COMPACT_ATOMS: atom_id res chain seq x y z
N MET A 1 -14.35 21.36 -18.07
CA MET A 1 -13.56 20.14 -18.26
C MET A 1 -12.50 20.44 -19.32
N ASP A 2 -11.23 20.24 -19.02
CA ASP A 2 -10.10 20.43 -19.97
C ASP A 2 -9.84 19.09 -20.69
N LEU A 3 -10.68 18.80 -21.72
CA LEU A 3 -10.59 17.55 -22.50
C LEU A 3 -9.62 17.73 -23.66
N ARG A 4 -8.58 16.90 -23.72
CA ARG A 4 -7.55 16.89 -24.76
C ARG A 4 -7.51 15.53 -25.45
N ARG A 5 -7.74 15.53 -26.78
CA ARG A 5 -7.55 14.31 -27.57
C ARG A 5 -6.06 14.07 -27.81
N ILE A 6 -5.64 12.82 -27.62
CA ILE A 6 -4.24 12.44 -27.87
C ILE A 6 -4.04 12.37 -29.39
N THR A 7 -3.14 13.19 -29.90
CA THR A 7 -2.72 13.25 -31.30
C THR A 7 -1.20 13.02 -31.45
N ASP A 8 -0.44 13.26 -30.37
CA ASP A 8 1.00 13.07 -30.28
C ASP A 8 1.34 12.17 -29.10
N PHE A 9 1.92 10.99 -29.38
CA PHE A 9 2.34 10.02 -28.36
C PHE A 9 3.61 10.43 -27.63
N ASP A 10 4.39 11.36 -28.19
CA ASP A 10 5.63 11.83 -27.62
C ASP A 10 5.44 13.07 -26.75
N ALA A 11 4.21 13.55 -26.61
CA ALA A 11 3.89 14.70 -25.77
C ALA A 11 4.40 14.48 -24.33
N PRO A 12 5.21 15.40 -23.78
CA PRO A 12 5.87 15.23 -22.47
C PRO A 12 4.88 14.96 -21.32
N GLU A 13 3.68 15.53 -21.37
CA GLU A 13 2.62 15.35 -20.38
C GLU A 13 2.09 13.91 -20.27
N LEU A 14 2.32 13.06 -21.28
CA LEU A 14 1.94 11.64 -21.29
C LEU A 14 3.02 10.74 -20.69
N ASN A 15 4.24 11.25 -20.47
CA ASN A 15 5.35 10.46 -19.93
C ASN A 15 5.03 9.81 -18.60
N VAL A 16 4.25 10.46 -17.74
CA VAL A 16 3.82 9.94 -16.43
C VAL A 16 3.09 8.61 -16.54
N TYR A 17 2.41 8.35 -17.65
CA TYR A 17 1.64 7.11 -17.88
C TYR A 17 2.43 6.02 -18.59
N ALA A 18 3.35 6.41 -19.48
CA ALA A 18 3.96 5.51 -20.46
C ALA A 18 5.46 5.29 -20.24
N ARG A 19 6.19 6.26 -19.73
CA ARG A 19 7.67 6.27 -19.79
C ARG A 19 8.37 6.39 -18.44
N LEU A 20 7.73 7.01 -17.43
CA LEU A 20 8.36 7.16 -16.13
C LEU A 20 8.29 5.86 -15.34
N THR A 21 9.43 5.46 -14.81
CA THR A 21 9.53 4.34 -13.86
C THR A 21 8.98 4.75 -12.48
N GLU A 22 8.68 3.77 -11.63
CA GLU A 22 8.22 4.02 -10.27
C GLU A 22 9.19 4.89 -9.46
N ASN A 23 10.51 4.70 -9.63
CA ASN A 23 11.53 5.52 -8.96
C ASN A 23 11.55 6.97 -9.47
N GLN A 24 11.30 7.18 -10.77
CA GLN A 24 11.19 8.52 -11.33
C GLN A 24 9.92 9.22 -10.86
N LEU A 25 8.80 8.49 -10.75
CA LEU A 25 7.55 9.00 -10.17
C LEU A 25 7.71 9.34 -8.68
N LEU A 26 8.38 8.47 -7.90
CA LEU A 26 8.68 8.68 -6.49
C LEU A 26 9.51 9.95 -6.25
N ASN A 27 10.37 10.31 -7.19
CA ASN A 27 11.14 11.56 -7.24
C ASN A 27 11.73 11.98 -5.87
N ARG A 28 12.55 11.12 -5.30
CA ARG A 28 13.15 11.35 -3.96
C ARG A 28 13.97 12.64 -3.86
N ALA A 29 14.50 13.13 -4.98
CA ALA A 29 15.27 14.36 -5.03
C ALA A 29 14.39 15.62 -4.91
N ASP A 30 13.13 15.53 -5.37
CA ASP A 30 12.15 16.61 -5.31
C ASP A 30 10.76 16.05 -4.90
N PRO A 31 10.58 15.75 -3.61
CA PRO A 31 9.35 15.11 -3.12
C PRO A 31 8.07 15.95 -3.34
N GLN A 32 8.20 17.27 -3.48
CA GLN A 32 7.04 18.15 -3.75
C GLN A 32 6.45 17.91 -5.14
N ASN A 33 7.26 17.45 -6.09
CA ASN A 33 6.85 17.08 -7.44
C ASN A 33 6.70 15.56 -7.64
N ALA A 34 6.80 14.78 -6.58
CA ALA A 34 6.59 13.34 -6.64
C ALA A 34 5.14 12.99 -7.00
N LEU A 35 5.00 11.94 -7.83
CA LEU A 35 3.72 11.49 -8.37
C LEU A 35 3.51 10.00 -8.08
N PHE A 36 2.28 9.56 -8.26
CA PHE A 36 1.90 8.18 -8.41
C PHE A 36 0.76 8.06 -9.43
N VAL A 37 0.52 6.85 -9.92
CA VAL A 37 -0.56 6.59 -10.88
C VAL A 37 -1.56 5.62 -10.29
N ALA A 38 -2.81 6.08 -10.17
CA ALA A 38 -3.96 5.27 -9.78
C ALA A 38 -4.70 4.73 -11.00
N GLU A 39 -5.13 3.46 -10.95
CA GLU A 39 -5.84 2.78 -12.03
C GLU A 39 -7.25 2.37 -11.59
N SER A 40 -8.26 2.64 -12.38
CA SER A 40 -9.70 2.38 -12.20
C SER A 40 -10.47 3.44 -11.41
N SER A 41 -11.76 3.54 -11.72
CA SER A 41 -12.65 4.50 -11.05
C SER A 41 -12.72 4.31 -9.53
N LEU A 42 -12.73 3.05 -9.06
CA LEU A 42 -12.76 2.74 -7.62
C LEU A 42 -11.50 3.23 -6.91
N VAL A 43 -10.32 2.91 -7.47
CA VAL A 43 -9.03 3.25 -6.86
C VAL A 43 -8.80 4.76 -6.88
N ILE A 44 -9.09 5.42 -8.00
CA ILE A 44 -9.02 6.88 -8.14
C ILE A 44 -9.97 7.55 -7.14
N GLY A 45 -11.20 7.03 -7.00
CA GLY A 45 -12.15 7.53 -6.01
C GLY A 45 -11.62 7.47 -4.59
N ARG A 46 -11.04 6.33 -4.18
CA ARG A 46 -10.41 6.16 -2.85
C ARG A 46 -9.24 7.11 -2.61
N ALA A 47 -8.40 7.34 -3.64
CA ALA A 47 -7.31 8.31 -3.55
C ALA A 47 -7.84 9.75 -3.37
N LEU A 48 -8.89 10.14 -4.13
CA LEU A 48 -9.55 11.44 -3.96
C LEU A 48 -10.21 11.59 -2.59
N ASP A 49 -10.84 10.53 -2.07
CA ASP A 49 -11.44 10.51 -0.73
C ASP A 49 -10.38 10.68 0.37
N ALA A 50 -9.17 10.18 0.14
CA ALA A 50 -8.00 10.38 1.01
C ALA A 50 -7.31 11.76 0.82
N GLY A 51 -7.86 12.64 -0.02
CA GLY A 51 -7.33 13.99 -0.23
C GLY A 51 -6.16 14.07 -1.22
N CYS A 52 -5.86 13.02 -1.98
CA CYS A 52 -4.81 13.08 -3.00
C CYS A 52 -5.22 14.01 -4.15
N ALA A 53 -4.30 14.90 -4.55
CA ALA A 53 -4.55 15.89 -5.59
C ALA A 53 -4.30 15.30 -6.99
N PRO A 54 -5.30 15.26 -7.89
CA PRO A 54 -5.12 14.83 -9.27
C PRO A 54 -4.35 15.87 -10.08
N VAL A 55 -3.46 15.37 -10.96
CA VAL A 55 -2.64 16.19 -11.87
C VAL A 55 -3.18 16.08 -13.30
N SER A 56 -3.54 14.87 -13.72
CA SER A 56 -4.16 14.63 -15.01
C SER A 56 -4.86 13.27 -15.03
N PHE A 57 -5.74 13.09 -15.99
CA PHE A 57 -6.38 11.80 -16.29
C PHE A 57 -5.96 11.30 -17.66
N LEU A 58 -5.85 9.99 -17.82
CA LEU A 58 -5.73 9.30 -19.10
C LEU A 58 -6.82 8.24 -19.17
N MET A 59 -7.70 8.28 -20.18
CA MET A 59 -8.82 7.36 -20.27
C MET A 59 -9.31 7.13 -21.70
N GLU A 60 -10.02 6.03 -21.89
CA GLU A 60 -10.76 5.81 -23.11
C GLU A 60 -11.88 6.84 -23.28
N THR A 61 -12.10 7.30 -24.51
CA THR A 61 -13.11 8.32 -24.87
C THR A 61 -14.50 7.99 -24.30
N LYS A 62 -14.92 6.71 -24.35
CA LYS A 62 -16.21 6.25 -23.83
C LYS A 62 -16.39 6.46 -22.32
N HIS A 63 -15.29 6.56 -21.55
CA HIS A 63 -15.35 6.74 -20.10
C HIS A 63 -15.44 8.20 -19.68
N VAL A 64 -15.19 9.16 -20.56
CA VAL A 64 -15.29 10.59 -20.24
C VAL A 64 -16.72 10.96 -19.80
N THR A 65 -17.71 10.48 -20.53
CA THR A 65 -19.14 10.67 -20.20
C THR A 65 -19.77 9.46 -19.48
N GLY A 66 -19.04 8.34 -19.37
CA GLY A 66 -19.45 7.10 -18.72
C GLY A 66 -18.94 6.99 -17.29
N LYS A 67 -18.18 5.91 -17.02
CA LYS A 67 -17.69 5.58 -15.66
C LYS A 67 -16.78 6.64 -15.02
N GLY A 68 -16.13 7.51 -15.82
CA GLY A 68 -15.28 8.58 -15.35
C GLY A 68 -16.02 9.86 -15.00
N ALA A 69 -17.24 10.06 -15.50
CA ALA A 69 -17.95 11.34 -15.39
C ALA A 69 -18.06 11.87 -13.95
N ALA A 70 -18.42 11.00 -13.00
CA ALA A 70 -18.56 11.37 -11.60
C ALA A 70 -17.21 11.77 -10.95
N LEU A 71 -16.10 11.13 -11.34
CA LEU A 71 -14.75 11.49 -10.88
C LEU A 71 -14.31 12.83 -11.48
N LEU A 72 -14.52 13.02 -12.78
CA LEU A 72 -14.16 14.25 -13.47
C LEU A 72 -14.91 15.47 -12.91
N ALA A 73 -16.18 15.30 -12.52
CA ALA A 73 -16.95 16.33 -11.86
C ALA A 73 -16.36 16.80 -10.51
N ARG A 74 -15.64 15.90 -9.82
CA ARG A 74 -14.92 16.21 -8.57
C ARG A 74 -13.60 16.96 -8.81
N CYS A 75 -13.09 16.98 -10.06
CA CYS A 75 -11.77 17.48 -10.41
C CYS A 75 -11.83 18.56 -11.49
N PRO A 76 -12.52 19.72 -11.24
CA PRO A 76 -12.64 20.78 -12.22
C PRO A 76 -11.26 21.35 -12.58
N GLY A 77 -11.03 21.60 -13.88
CA GLY A 77 -9.79 22.19 -14.38
C GLY A 77 -8.61 21.23 -14.54
N VAL A 78 -8.74 19.97 -14.10
CA VAL A 78 -7.69 18.96 -14.31
C VAL A 78 -7.74 18.46 -15.76
N PRO A 79 -6.58 18.41 -16.48
CA PRO A 79 -6.50 17.91 -17.84
C PRO A 79 -6.96 16.44 -17.96
N VAL A 80 -7.74 16.16 -19.00
CA VAL A 80 -8.23 14.82 -19.33
C VAL A 80 -7.73 14.45 -20.71
N TYR A 81 -6.75 13.55 -20.79
CA TYR A 81 -6.25 12.99 -22.03
C TYR A 81 -7.12 11.81 -22.42
N ALA A 82 -7.71 11.86 -23.62
CA ALA A 82 -8.61 10.82 -24.09
C ALA A 82 -8.24 10.32 -25.47
N ALA A 83 -8.36 9.00 -25.68
CA ALA A 83 -8.23 8.36 -26.98
C ALA A 83 -9.04 7.06 -27.02
N GLU A 84 -9.05 6.43 -28.16
CA GLU A 84 -9.60 5.08 -28.35
C GLU A 84 -8.67 4.03 -27.71
N GLU A 85 -9.19 2.83 -27.45
CA GLU A 85 -8.52 1.79 -26.68
C GLU A 85 -7.20 1.33 -27.31
N ASP A 86 -7.15 1.17 -28.63
CA ASP A 86 -5.96 0.78 -29.39
C ASP A 86 -4.84 1.82 -29.27
N VAL A 87 -5.20 3.09 -29.33
CA VAL A 87 -4.29 4.21 -29.16
C VAL A 87 -3.69 4.22 -27.74
N LEU A 88 -4.50 4.02 -26.72
CA LEU A 88 -4.05 3.94 -25.34
C LEU A 88 -3.16 2.73 -25.07
N THR A 89 -3.49 1.59 -25.66
CA THR A 89 -2.69 0.36 -25.56
C THR A 89 -1.30 0.56 -26.18
N ASN A 90 -1.22 1.21 -27.34
CA ASN A 90 0.04 1.54 -27.99
C ASN A 90 0.88 2.54 -27.16
N LEU A 91 0.24 3.55 -26.54
CA LEU A 91 0.90 4.54 -25.70
C LEU A 91 1.48 3.93 -24.43
N THR A 92 0.70 3.12 -23.72
CA THR A 92 1.07 2.61 -22.38
C THR A 92 1.85 1.29 -22.44
N GLY A 93 1.85 0.61 -23.59
CA GLY A 93 2.48 -0.70 -23.77
C GLY A 93 1.68 -1.85 -23.11
N PHE A 94 0.47 -1.59 -22.61
CA PHE A 94 -0.41 -2.60 -22.03
C PHE A 94 -1.89 -2.22 -22.22
N HIS A 95 -2.75 -3.23 -22.26
CA HIS A 95 -4.18 -3.01 -22.34
C HIS A 95 -4.75 -2.43 -21.05
N LEU A 96 -5.43 -1.27 -21.14
CA LEU A 96 -6.06 -0.62 -20.01
C LEU A 96 -7.36 -1.33 -19.60
N THR A 97 -7.23 -2.52 -19.00
CA THR A 97 -8.38 -3.38 -18.64
C THR A 97 -9.47 -2.69 -17.84
N ARG A 98 -9.15 -1.57 -17.17
CA ARG A 98 -10.08 -0.77 -16.37
C ARG A 98 -10.38 0.60 -16.96
N GLY A 99 -9.80 0.89 -18.12
CA GLY A 99 -10.14 2.00 -19.01
C GLY A 99 -9.76 3.40 -18.54
N MET A 100 -9.13 3.57 -17.35
CA MET A 100 -8.70 4.89 -16.90
C MET A 100 -7.53 4.84 -15.91
N LEU A 101 -6.65 5.84 -16.03
CA LEU A 101 -5.56 6.16 -15.13
C LEU A 101 -5.70 7.60 -14.64
N CYS A 102 -5.16 7.88 -13.45
CA CYS A 102 -5.02 9.24 -12.94
C CYS A 102 -3.62 9.41 -12.36
N ALA A 103 -2.86 10.37 -12.86
CA ALA A 103 -1.63 10.83 -12.24
C ALA A 103 -1.99 11.76 -11.08
N MET A 104 -1.44 11.51 -9.91
CA MET A 104 -1.76 12.24 -8.69
C MET A 104 -0.49 12.64 -7.96
N ARG A 105 -0.52 13.75 -7.24
CA ARG A 105 0.59 14.13 -6.36
C ARG A 105 0.67 13.19 -5.17
N ARG A 106 1.89 12.82 -4.79
CA ARG A 106 2.12 12.07 -3.57
C ARG A 106 1.81 12.94 -2.36
N PRO A 107 1.08 12.42 -1.36
CA PRO A 107 0.90 13.13 -0.11
C PRO A 107 2.25 13.24 0.62
N PRO A 108 2.42 14.24 1.50
CA PRO A 108 3.55 14.28 2.43
C PRO A 108 3.63 12.99 3.25
N LEU A 109 4.85 12.58 3.60
CA LEU A 109 5.04 11.43 4.49
C LEU A 109 4.41 11.71 5.86
N ALA A 110 3.63 10.76 6.34
CA ALA A 110 3.00 10.87 7.65
C ALA A 110 4.03 10.65 8.77
N ASP A 111 3.84 11.36 9.88
CA ASP A 111 4.57 11.11 11.11
C ASP A 111 4.09 9.80 11.74
N PRO A 112 4.99 8.82 12.01
CA PRO A 112 4.59 7.54 12.60
C PRO A 112 3.91 7.70 13.96
N ALA A 113 4.29 8.68 14.79
CA ALA A 113 3.62 8.91 16.07
C ALA A 113 2.19 9.41 15.88
N ALA A 114 1.93 10.20 14.83
CA ALA A 114 0.57 10.63 14.49
C ALA A 114 -0.28 9.47 13.97
N VAL A 115 0.29 8.57 13.17
CA VAL A 115 -0.37 7.37 12.65
C VAL A 115 -0.75 6.39 13.77
N LEU A 116 0.08 6.29 14.81
CA LEU A 116 -0.16 5.43 15.96
C LEU A 116 -1.18 5.98 16.95
N ARG A 117 -1.60 7.24 16.81
CA ARG A 117 -2.51 7.88 17.76
C ARG A 117 -3.89 7.23 17.73
N GLY A 118 -4.28 6.61 18.85
CA GLY A 118 -5.54 5.87 18.97
C GLY A 118 -5.53 4.48 18.35
N ALA A 119 -4.44 4.07 17.70
CA ALA A 119 -4.29 2.72 17.18
C ALA A 119 -4.08 1.69 18.30
N THR A 120 -4.63 0.51 18.13
CA THR A 120 -4.52 -0.64 19.03
C THR A 120 -4.00 -1.90 18.33
N ARG A 121 -4.16 -1.98 17.02
CA ARG A 121 -3.70 -3.09 16.17
C ARG A 121 -2.95 -2.54 14.98
N VAL A 122 -1.64 -2.75 14.94
CA VAL A 122 -0.80 -2.25 13.86
C VAL A 122 0.01 -3.39 13.22
N ALA A 123 0.29 -3.26 11.93
CA ALA A 123 1.23 -4.13 11.24
C ALA A 123 2.56 -3.38 11.05
N VAL A 124 3.68 -4.05 11.29
CA VAL A 124 5.02 -3.55 10.94
C VAL A 124 5.56 -4.43 9.83
N LEU A 125 5.94 -3.84 8.72
CA LEU A 125 6.45 -4.54 7.55
C LEU A 125 7.94 -4.26 7.39
N GLU A 126 8.76 -5.25 7.73
CA GLU A 126 10.21 -5.15 7.60
C GLU A 126 10.64 -5.64 6.23
N ASN A 127 11.09 -4.69 5.40
CA ASN A 127 11.69 -4.94 4.09
C ASN A 127 10.87 -5.83 3.14
N VAL A 128 9.54 -5.69 3.13
CA VAL A 128 8.70 -6.39 2.16
C VAL A 128 8.97 -5.81 0.77
N MET A 129 9.72 -6.56 -0.05
CA MET A 129 10.27 -6.08 -1.32
C MET A 129 9.28 -6.18 -2.49
N ASN A 130 8.37 -7.16 -2.47
CA ASN A 130 7.45 -7.38 -3.57
C ASN A 130 6.22 -6.48 -3.44
N PRO A 131 5.98 -5.55 -4.39
CA PRO A 131 4.83 -4.65 -4.33
C PRO A 131 3.47 -5.38 -4.45
N THR A 132 3.45 -6.60 -4.99
CA THR A 132 2.24 -7.44 -5.00
C THR A 132 1.90 -7.91 -3.59
N ASN A 133 2.89 -8.40 -2.83
CA ASN A 133 2.70 -8.80 -1.45
C ASN A 133 2.33 -7.60 -0.58
N LEU A 134 3.02 -6.47 -0.75
CA LEU A 134 2.70 -5.24 -0.04
C LEU A 134 1.24 -4.81 -0.26
N GLY A 135 0.77 -4.78 -1.51
CA GLY A 135 -0.62 -4.45 -1.83
C GLY A 135 -1.63 -5.43 -1.24
N ALA A 136 -1.33 -6.74 -1.24
CA ALA A 136 -2.17 -7.76 -0.63
C ALA A 136 -2.23 -7.63 0.90
N ILE A 137 -1.10 -7.29 1.55
CA ILE A 137 -1.05 -7.02 2.99
C ILE A 137 -1.92 -5.82 3.35
N PHE A 138 -1.83 -4.69 2.61
CA PHE A 138 -2.69 -3.54 2.84
C PHE A 138 -4.18 -3.87 2.68
N ARG A 139 -4.52 -4.73 1.71
CA ARG A 139 -5.90 -5.19 1.54
C ARG A 139 -6.37 -6.03 2.71
N SER A 140 -5.53 -6.92 3.21
CA SER A 140 -5.82 -7.74 4.40
C SER A 140 -5.91 -6.87 5.65
N ALA A 141 -5.01 -5.90 5.82
CA ALA A 141 -5.02 -4.96 6.95
C ALA A 141 -6.33 -4.17 7.02
N ALA A 142 -6.77 -3.62 5.88
CA ALA A 142 -8.05 -2.90 5.80
C ALA A 142 -9.26 -3.79 6.12
N ALA A 143 -9.25 -5.03 5.61
CA ALA A 143 -10.38 -5.94 5.75
C ALA A 143 -10.48 -6.58 7.14
N LEU A 144 -9.36 -6.73 7.84
CA LEU A 144 -9.22 -7.55 9.04
C LEU A 144 -8.90 -6.73 10.30
N GLY A 145 -9.19 -5.42 10.27
CA GLY A 145 -9.19 -4.58 11.47
C GLY A 145 -7.80 -4.18 11.99
N MET A 146 -6.83 -3.98 11.09
CA MET A 146 -5.59 -3.28 11.45
C MET A 146 -5.82 -1.77 11.35
N ASP A 147 -5.44 -1.04 12.39
CA ASP A 147 -5.64 0.41 12.48
C ASP A 147 -4.59 1.17 11.66
N ALA A 148 -3.38 0.61 11.51
CA ALA A 148 -2.29 1.24 10.78
C ALA A 148 -1.27 0.21 10.25
N VAL A 149 -0.47 0.64 9.27
CA VAL A 149 0.68 -0.09 8.74
C VAL A 149 1.93 0.76 8.85
N LEU A 150 2.96 0.22 9.48
CA LEU A 150 4.29 0.83 9.57
C LEU A 150 5.26 0.09 8.65
N LEU A 151 6.15 0.83 8.00
CA LEU A 151 7.07 0.28 7.00
C LEU A 151 8.51 0.69 7.30
N THR A 152 9.45 -0.24 7.18
CA THR A 152 10.87 0.12 7.11
C THR A 152 11.22 0.66 5.72
N SER A 153 12.24 1.49 5.63
CA SER A 153 12.56 2.28 4.42
C SER A 153 13.09 1.46 3.23
N ALA A 154 13.58 0.23 3.48
CA ALA A 154 14.18 -0.59 2.44
C ALA A 154 13.17 -1.40 1.60
N GLY A 155 11.93 -1.51 2.04
CA GLY A 155 10.87 -2.24 1.33
C GLY A 155 10.30 -1.49 0.12
N SER A 156 9.34 -2.14 -0.56
CA SER A 156 8.55 -1.52 -1.62
C SER A 156 7.70 -0.36 -1.10
N ASP A 157 7.45 0.61 -1.97
CA ASP A 157 6.61 1.77 -1.65
C ASP A 157 5.12 1.43 -1.84
N PRO A 158 4.24 1.79 -0.88
CA PRO A 158 2.79 1.54 -0.98
C PRO A 158 2.12 2.22 -2.17
N LEU A 159 2.68 3.32 -2.67
CA LEU A 159 2.16 4.08 -3.81
C LEU A 159 2.78 3.68 -5.15
N TYR A 160 3.52 2.57 -5.22
CA TYR A 160 3.84 1.95 -6.50
C TYR A 160 2.57 1.42 -7.17
N ARG A 161 2.42 1.64 -8.47
CA ARG A 161 1.22 1.26 -9.24
C ARG A 161 0.76 -0.17 -8.95
N ARG A 162 1.72 -1.11 -8.84
CA ARG A 162 1.41 -2.52 -8.55
C ARG A 162 0.80 -2.70 -7.17
N ALA A 163 1.33 -2.04 -6.14
CA ALA A 163 0.80 -2.11 -4.78
C ALA A 163 -0.60 -1.48 -4.68
N ILE A 164 -0.80 -0.30 -5.26
CA ILE A 164 -2.10 0.37 -5.35
C ILE A 164 -3.14 -0.53 -6.04
N ARG A 165 -2.77 -1.14 -7.16
CA ARG A 165 -3.65 -2.00 -7.94
C ARG A 165 -4.06 -3.27 -7.18
N VAL A 166 -3.10 -3.97 -6.57
CA VAL A 166 -3.35 -5.21 -5.83
C VAL A 166 -4.15 -4.94 -4.56
N SER A 167 -3.86 -3.86 -3.87
CA SER A 167 -4.64 -3.43 -2.70
C SER A 167 -6.06 -2.98 -3.06
N MET A 168 -6.38 -2.82 -4.33
CA MET A 168 -7.64 -2.18 -4.77
C MET A 168 -7.81 -0.77 -4.20
N GLY A 169 -6.70 -0.08 -3.87
CA GLY A 169 -6.68 1.26 -3.28
C GLY A 169 -6.90 1.29 -1.77
N THR A 170 -6.83 0.16 -1.05
CA THR A 170 -6.90 0.18 0.42
C THR A 170 -5.68 0.84 1.07
N VAL A 171 -4.58 1.02 0.33
CA VAL A 171 -3.44 1.85 0.78
C VAL A 171 -3.85 3.30 1.10
N PHE A 172 -4.98 3.78 0.58
CA PHE A 172 -5.55 5.09 0.87
C PHE A 172 -6.57 5.07 2.03
N GLN A 173 -6.93 3.89 2.53
CA GLN A 173 -7.93 3.71 3.59
C GLN A 173 -7.30 3.37 4.95
N VAL A 174 -6.15 2.70 4.94
CA VAL A 174 -5.40 2.38 6.17
C VAL A 174 -4.26 3.38 6.31
N PRO A 175 -4.19 4.15 7.40
CA PRO A 175 -3.06 5.03 7.69
C PRO A 175 -1.73 4.26 7.68
N TRP A 176 -0.69 4.87 7.12
CA TRP A 176 0.64 4.26 7.13
C TRP A 176 1.74 5.30 7.21
N ALA A 177 2.90 4.90 7.73
CA ALA A 177 4.10 5.71 7.79
C ALA A 177 5.36 4.85 7.65
N TYR A 178 6.44 5.48 7.20
CA TYR A 178 7.77 4.89 7.37
C TYR A 178 8.24 5.11 8.80
N VAL A 179 8.93 4.10 9.36
CA VAL A 179 9.47 4.17 10.71
C VAL A 179 11.00 4.26 10.70
N PRO A 180 11.61 4.90 11.72
CA PRO A 180 13.05 4.90 11.91
C PRO A 180 13.57 3.51 12.29
N GLU A 181 14.89 3.34 12.33
CA GLU A 181 15.52 2.06 12.71
C GLU A 181 15.19 1.63 14.14
N ASP A 182 14.98 2.58 15.04
CA ASP A 182 14.61 2.34 16.44
C ASP A 182 13.09 2.19 16.66
N TRP A 183 12.33 1.83 15.62
CA TRP A 183 10.89 1.65 15.69
C TRP A 183 10.39 0.75 16.85
N PRO A 184 11.14 -0.25 17.36
CA PRO A 184 10.70 -1.03 18.51
C PRO A 184 10.59 -0.17 19.77
N ALA A 185 11.49 0.80 19.95
CA ALA A 185 11.44 1.74 21.06
C ALA A 185 10.24 2.70 20.91
N LEU A 186 9.96 3.17 19.69
CA LEU A 186 8.78 3.98 19.39
C LEU A 186 7.48 3.26 19.77
N LEU A 187 7.31 2.01 19.35
CA LEU A 187 6.12 1.21 19.68
C LEU A 187 5.98 0.97 21.19
N ARG A 188 7.08 0.63 21.86
CA ARG A 188 7.09 0.44 23.32
C ARG A 188 6.67 1.71 24.05
N ALA A 189 7.17 2.88 23.63
CA ALA A 189 6.80 4.17 24.20
C ALA A 189 5.30 4.50 24.01
N GLN A 190 4.67 3.96 22.95
CA GLN A 190 3.23 4.08 22.69
C GLN A 190 2.39 2.98 23.36
N GLY A 191 3.02 2.09 24.16
CA GLY A 191 2.35 1.02 24.90
C GLY A 191 2.02 -0.23 24.09
N PHE A 192 2.59 -0.40 22.93
CA PHE A 192 2.40 -1.61 22.14
C PHE A 192 3.27 -2.76 22.64
N ARG A 193 2.68 -3.97 22.67
CA ARG A 193 3.41 -5.24 22.66
C ARG A 193 3.70 -5.59 21.21
N THR A 194 4.84 -6.23 20.98
CA THR A 194 5.32 -6.58 19.63
C THR A 194 5.37 -8.09 19.44
N ALA A 195 4.84 -8.57 18.31
CA ALA A 195 4.74 -9.98 17.94
C ALA A 195 5.45 -10.23 16.60
N ALA A 196 6.68 -10.74 16.64
CA ALA A 196 7.47 -11.10 15.46
C ALA A 196 6.96 -12.41 14.86
N MET A 197 6.47 -12.36 13.61
CA MET A 197 6.04 -13.55 12.87
C MET A 197 7.27 -14.29 12.35
N ALA A 198 7.74 -15.29 13.11
CA ALA A 198 8.93 -16.06 12.80
C ALA A 198 8.83 -17.48 13.34
N LEU A 199 9.55 -18.42 12.69
CA LEU A 199 9.65 -19.79 13.11
C LEU A 199 10.92 -19.98 13.96
N ARG A 200 10.74 -20.09 15.29
CA ARG A 200 11.80 -20.37 16.27
C ARG A 200 11.31 -21.44 17.24
N ASP A 201 12.23 -22.08 17.94
CA ASP A 201 11.89 -23.16 18.89
C ASP A 201 11.01 -22.66 20.04
N ASP A 202 11.23 -21.42 20.49
CA ASP A 202 10.51 -20.74 21.56
C ASP A 202 9.25 -19.98 21.08
N SER A 203 8.89 -20.10 19.80
CA SER A 203 7.72 -19.38 19.25
C SER A 203 6.42 -19.83 19.89
N VAL A 204 5.64 -18.87 20.37
CA VAL A 204 4.26 -19.11 20.80
C VAL A 204 3.32 -19.28 19.61
N ARG A 205 2.19 -19.91 19.83
CA ARG A 205 1.17 -20.08 18.80
C ARG A 205 0.41 -18.78 18.57
N LEU A 206 -0.07 -18.58 17.34
CA LEU A 206 -0.85 -17.40 16.95
C LEU A 206 -2.13 -17.19 17.78
N ASP A 207 -2.70 -18.24 18.35
CA ASP A 207 -3.89 -18.23 19.20
C ASP A 207 -3.58 -18.05 20.70
N ASP A 208 -2.33 -17.74 21.08
CA ASP A 208 -1.94 -17.52 22.48
C ASP A 208 -2.75 -16.36 23.09
N PRO A 209 -3.38 -16.56 24.27
CA PRO A 209 -4.18 -15.52 24.92
C PRO A 209 -3.44 -14.22 25.20
N ARG A 210 -2.12 -14.25 25.41
CA ARG A 210 -1.31 -13.05 25.64
C ARG A 210 -1.25 -12.12 24.42
N LEU A 211 -1.47 -12.67 23.21
CA LEU A 211 -1.55 -11.89 21.96
C LEU A 211 -2.97 -11.35 21.76
N THR A 212 -3.99 -12.23 21.88
CA THR A 212 -5.37 -11.89 21.59
C THR A 212 -5.97 -10.91 22.61
N GLN A 213 -5.49 -10.93 23.86
CA GLN A 213 -5.93 -10.09 24.96
C GLN A 213 -5.06 -8.83 25.14
N ALA A 214 -3.98 -8.68 24.38
CA ALA A 214 -3.16 -7.48 24.47
C ALA A 214 -3.99 -6.23 24.12
N GLU A 215 -3.91 -5.21 24.95
CA GLU A 215 -4.60 -3.92 24.72
C GLU A 215 -4.13 -3.30 23.41
N LYS A 216 -2.79 -3.22 23.22
CA LYS A 216 -2.16 -2.75 22.00
C LYS A 216 -1.18 -3.80 21.48
N LEU A 217 -1.31 -4.18 20.22
CA LEU A 217 -0.46 -5.19 19.59
C LEU A 217 0.05 -4.75 18.23
N ALA A 218 1.35 -4.86 18.02
CA ALA A 218 2.01 -4.70 16.73
C ALA A 218 2.44 -6.07 16.20
N VAL A 219 1.92 -6.44 15.03
CA VAL A 219 2.28 -7.68 14.31
C VAL A 219 3.38 -7.36 13.32
N VAL A 220 4.57 -7.96 13.51
CA VAL A 220 5.78 -7.68 12.72
C VAL A 220 5.97 -8.78 11.68
N MET A 221 6.00 -8.39 10.41
CA MET A 221 6.13 -9.28 9.25
C MET A 221 7.43 -8.99 8.53
N GLY A 222 8.17 -10.03 8.20
CA GLY A 222 9.47 -9.93 7.51
C GLY A 222 9.37 -9.98 5.99
N THR A 223 10.53 -9.85 5.34
CA THR A 223 10.68 -9.99 3.89
C THR A 223 10.46 -11.42 3.42
N GLU A 224 10.28 -11.57 2.10
CA GLU A 224 10.18 -12.87 1.45
C GLU A 224 11.55 -13.58 1.44
N GLY A 225 11.58 -14.82 1.83
CA GLY A 225 12.79 -15.66 1.90
C GLY A 225 13.46 -15.60 3.26
N ASP A 226 14.15 -14.54 3.58
CA ASP A 226 14.96 -14.42 4.81
C ASP A 226 14.10 -14.16 6.08
N GLY A 227 12.88 -13.68 5.92
CA GLY A 227 12.00 -13.36 7.04
C GLY A 227 12.41 -12.09 7.78
N LEU A 228 12.29 -12.11 9.11
CA LEU A 228 12.70 -11.02 10.00
C LEU A 228 14.18 -11.17 10.39
N ALA A 229 14.88 -10.04 10.51
CA ALA A 229 16.23 -10.02 11.05
C ALA A 229 16.26 -10.55 12.50
N ASP A 230 17.34 -11.25 12.89
CA ASP A 230 17.50 -11.76 14.25
C ASP A 230 17.44 -10.66 15.31
N ALA A 231 18.00 -9.48 15.01
CA ALA A 231 17.93 -8.32 15.89
C ALA A 231 16.49 -7.83 16.10
N THR A 232 15.66 -7.87 15.04
CA THR A 232 14.24 -7.53 15.10
C THR A 232 13.46 -8.52 15.96
N ILE A 233 13.71 -9.83 15.76
CA ILE A 233 13.06 -10.88 16.57
C ILE A 233 13.44 -10.70 18.04
N ALA A 234 14.71 -10.46 18.35
CA ALA A 234 15.20 -10.27 19.72
C ALA A 234 14.63 -8.99 20.38
N ALA A 235 14.31 -7.97 19.61
CA ALA A 235 13.72 -6.72 20.11
C ALA A 235 12.22 -6.82 20.37
N CYS A 236 11.53 -7.87 19.88
CA CYS A 236 10.09 -8.06 20.05
C CYS A 236 9.75 -8.78 21.37
N ASP A 237 8.54 -8.53 21.90
CA ASP A 237 8.04 -9.17 23.13
C ASP A 237 7.70 -10.64 22.92
N PHE A 238 7.28 -11.02 21.71
CA PHE A 238 6.89 -12.38 21.36
C PHE A 238 7.46 -12.78 20.00
N THR A 239 7.90 -14.02 19.89
CA THR A 239 8.06 -14.69 18.60
C THR A 239 6.86 -15.59 18.40
N VAL A 240 6.21 -15.47 17.24
CA VAL A 240 4.90 -16.07 16.98
C VAL A 240 4.92 -16.89 15.70
N ARG A 241 4.39 -18.12 15.78
CA ARG A 241 4.27 -19.01 14.62
C ARG A 241 2.83 -19.33 14.28
N ILE A 242 2.56 -19.45 12.99
CA ILE A 242 1.36 -20.11 12.48
C ILE A 242 1.66 -21.61 12.46
N PRO A 243 0.86 -22.46 13.15
CA PRO A 243 1.09 -23.90 13.08
C PRO A 243 0.94 -24.42 11.66
N MET A 244 1.96 -25.14 11.17
CA MET A 244 1.99 -25.71 9.82
C MET A 244 1.86 -27.24 9.87
N HIS A 245 1.51 -27.85 8.74
CA HIS A 245 1.41 -29.30 8.54
C HIS A 245 2.29 -29.74 7.37
N HIS A 246 2.51 -31.04 7.24
CA HIS A 246 3.22 -31.67 6.11
C HIS A 246 4.66 -31.19 5.91
N GLY A 247 5.34 -30.70 6.95
CA GLY A 247 6.71 -30.20 6.82
C GLY A 247 6.86 -28.89 6.07
N VAL A 248 5.77 -28.13 5.91
CA VAL A 248 5.83 -26.77 5.35
C VAL A 248 6.32 -25.81 6.42
N ASP A 249 7.38 -25.06 6.16
CA ASP A 249 8.02 -24.17 7.14
C ASP A 249 7.34 -22.79 7.19
N SER A 250 6.84 -22.27 6.07
CA SER A 250 6.29 -20.93 6.00
C SER A 250 5.19 -20.78 4.95
N LEU A 251 4.42 -19.69 5.05
CA LEU A 251 3.51 -19.19 4.03
C LEU A 251 4.13 -17.96 3.34
N ASN A 252 3.68 -17.68 2.12
CA ASN A 252 3.90 -16.37 1.52
C ASN A 252 3.49 -15.27 2.51
N VAL A 253 4.27 -14.17 2.61
CA VAL A 253 4.07 -13.12 3.61
C VAL A 253 2.67 -12.48 3.55
N ALA A 254 2.08 -12.33 2.37
CA ALA A 254 0.72 -11.82 2.24
C ALA A 254 -0.34 -12.81 2.75
N ALA A 255 -0.14 -14.12 2.55
CA ALA A 255 -1.00 -15.16 3.12
C ALA A 255 -0.85 -15.23 4.64
N ALA A 256 0.40 -15.22 5.15
CA ALA A 256 0.69 -15.19 6.58
C ALA A 256 0.07 -13.97 7.26
N SER A 257 0.14 -12.78 6.63
CA SER A 257 -0.47 -11.56 7.15
C SER A 257 -2.00 -11.69 7.26
N ALA A 258 -2.66 -12.26 6.26
CA ALA A 258 -4.12 -12.45 6.31
C ALA A 258 -4.55 -13.37 7.46
N VAL A 259 -3.81 -14.47 7.71
CA VAL A 259 -4.06 -15.39 8.84
C VAL A 259 -3.80 -14.66 10.18
N ALA A 260 -2.68 -13.95 10.30
CA ALA A 260 -2.32 -13.22 11.51
C ALA A 260 -3.33 -12.10 11.82
N PHE A 261 -3.73 -11.30 10.83
CA PHE A 261 -4.68 -10.21 11.02
C PHE A 261 -6.10 -10.70 11.30
N TYR A 262 -6.51 -11.84 10.72
CA TYR A 262 -7.80 -12.46 11.08
C TYR A 262 -7.85 -12.85 12.56
N GLN A 263 -6.76 -13.41 13.09
CA GLN A 263 -6.68 -13.85 14.49
C GLN A 263 -6.48 -12.70 15.47
N LEU A 264 -5.64 -11.70 15.12
CA LEU A 264 -5.12 -10.69 16.03
C LEU A 264 -5.67 -9.27 15.77
N GLY A 265 -6.33 -9.03 14.64
CA GLY A 265 -6.94 -7.75 14.32
C GLY A 265 -8.15 -7.42 15.20
N ARG A 266 -8.68 -6.21 15.07
CA ARG A 266 -9.89 -5.82 15.78
C ARG A 266 -11.08 -6.65 15.29
N ARG A 267 -11.85 -7.15 16.21
CA ARG A 267 -13.13 -7.80 15.88
C ARG A 267 -14.20 -6.72 15.64
N ALA A 268 -14.99 -6.91 14.56
CA ALA A 268 -16.11 -6.03 14.24
C ALA A 268 -17.21 -6.15 15.31
#